data_442fac873eb0f8069928f1a6b9f9010e
#
_entry.id   442fac873eb0f8069928f1a6b9f9010e
#
_cell.length_a   1.000
_cell.length_b   1.000
_cell.length_c   1.000
_cell.angle_alpha   90.00
_cell.angle_beta   90.00
_cell.angle_gamma   90.00
#
_symmetry.space_group_name_H-M   'P 1'
#
loop_
_entity.id
_entity.type
_entity.pdbx_description
1 polymer ?
#
loop_
_entity_poly.entity_id
_entity_poly.type
_entity_poly.pdbx_seq_one_letter_code
_entity_poly.pdbx_strand_id
1 'polypeptide(L)'
;MNPLAAIHVAVVLATVGLVHAQTEPTGKSSPSSFKPAADYLSTCNGHALLVYRDGQLVFEDYLNGHRRDDPHRLASGTKSFVGVLAAMAVEDRLIKLEERVASTLTEWQDDDRKKQITIRQLLTLTSGIAGGDVGDVPSYKDAVRLAEAKFPPGEKFQYGPVPFQCFGELLRRKLEPSKETVESYLQRRLLGPIGLKPSFWRKDAHGNPNLPSGAHLTAREWAKFGLFVLNKGAWEGKQLVSEKLLAECFQGTKAHPTYGLTFWLNASDERPRDLVMAAGAGKQKLYIVPSQKLLIVQFAEASRRFQERELMRLVLDGLGGTETRASPSGSK
;
A
#
# COMPACT_ATOMS: atom_id res chain seq x y z
N MET A 1 51.24 44.85 -45.16
CA MET A 1 50.17 44.76 -44.17
C MET A 1 49.87 43.30 -43.96
N ASN A 2 50.41 42.75 -42.89
CA ASN A 2 50.28 41.32 -42.53
C ASN A 2 49.12 41.09 -41.58
N PRO A 3 48.28 40.09 -41.77
CA PRO A 3 47.37 39.64 -40.73
C PRO A 3 48.03 38.53 -39.85
N LEU A 4 47.99 38.73 -38.57
CA LEU A 4 48.41 37.80 -37.53
C LEU A 4 47.54 36.54 -37.51
N ALA A 5 48.18 35.37 -37.61
CA ALA A 5 47.55 34.08 -37.40
C ALA A 5 47.45 33.77 -35.90
N ALA A 6 46.26 33.57 -35.41
CA ALA A 6 46.01 33.11 -34.02
C ALA A 6 46.08 31.57 -33.98
N ILE A 7 47.05 31.07 -33.21
CA ILE A 7 47.21 29.66 -32.90
C ILE A 7 46.31 29.28 -31.76
N HIS A 8 45.31 28.41 -32.02
CA HIS A 8 44.50 27.81 -30.97
C HIS A 8 45.19 26.53 -30.47
N VAL A 9 45.63 26.57 -29.23
CA VAL A 9 46.11 25.39 -28.52
C VAL A 9 44.90 24.70 -27.87
N ALA A 10 44.54 23.53 -28.38
CA ALA A 10 43.53 22.67 -27.78
C ALA A 10 44.19 21.87 -26.64
N VAL A 11 43.79 22.15 -25.40
CA VAL A 11 44.13 21.35 -24.23
C VAL A 11 43.12 20.18 -24.14
N VAL A 12 43.61 18.97 -24.43
CA VAL A 12 42.86 17.75 -24.19
C VAL A 12 43.06 17.35 -22.74
N LEU A 13 42.04 17.58 -21.90
CA LEU A 13 41.94 17.03 -20.55
C LEU A 13 41.49 15.58 -20.63
N ALA A 14 42.37 14.64 -20.46
CA ALA A 14 42.05 13.22 -20.26
C ALA A 14 41.51 13.04 -18.84
N THR A 15 40.21 12.86 -18.72
CA THR A 15 39.58 12.42 -17.47
C THR A 15 39.80 10.92 -17.30
N VAL A 16 40.70 10.55 -16.41
CA VAL A 16 40.85 9.16 -15.93
C VAL A 16 39.63 8.85 -15.06
N GLY A 17 38.68 8.14 -15.59
CA GLY A 17 37.56 7.60 -14.84
C GLY A 17 38.03 6.52 -13.87
N LEU A 18 38.04 6.82 -12.58
CA LEU A 18 38.13 5.77 -11.54
C LEU A 18 36.92 4.86 -11.68
N VAL A 19 37.13 3.68 -12.26
CA VAL A 19 36.17 2.58 -12.17
C VAL A 19 36.17 2.10 -10.72
N HIS A 20 35.20 2.54 -9.93
CA HIS A 20 34.92 1.91 -8.65
C HIS A 20 34.42 0.50 -8.95
N ALA A 21 35.25 -0.49 -8.67
CA ALA A 21 34.81 -1.88 -8.60
C ALA A 21 33.73 -1.97 -7.51
N GLN A 22 32.46 -2.02 -7.92
CA GLN A 22 31.39 -2.37 -7.03
C GLN A 22 31.62 -3.84 -6.65
N THR A 23 31.97 -4.07 -5.37
CA THR A 23 31.93 -5.38 -4.77
C THR A 23 30.49 -5.89 -4.88
N GLU A 24 30.24 -6.89 -5.72
CA GLU A 24 28.95 -7.57 -5.81
C GLU A 24 28.58 -8.11 -4.43
N PRO A 25 27.34 -7.89 -3.96
CA PRO A 25 26.89 -8.51 -2.72
C PRO A 25 26.86 -10.02 -2.92
N THR A 26 27.66 -10.72 -2.13
CA THR A 26 27.68 -12.18 -2.04
C THR A 26 26.32 -12.66 -1.52
N GLY A 27 25.51 -13.27 -2.38
CA GLY A 27 24.24 -13.88 -2.01
C GLY A 27 23.11 -13.53 -2.97
N LYS A 28 23.27 -13.72 -4.28
CA LYS A 28 22.13 -13.70 -5.22
C LYS A 28 21.28 -14.93 -4.97
N SER A 29 20.07 -14.74 -4.41
CA SER A 29 19.06 -15.80 -4.39
C SER A 29 18.77 -16.22 -5.84
N SER A 30 18.87 -17.52 -6.12
CA SER A 30 18.47 -18.08 -7.42
C SER A 30 16.94 -18.04 -7.53
N PRO A 31 16.37 -17.81 -8.74
CA PRO A 31 14.92 -17.97 -8.93
C PRO A 31 14.39 -19.33 -8.43
N SER A 32 15.19 -20.39 -8.50
CA SER A 32 14.83 -21.73 -8.01
C SER A 32 14.64 -21.78 -6.48
N SER A 33 15.22 -20.86 -5.69
CA SER A 33 15.09 -20.84 -4.23
C SER A 33 13.69 -20.45 -3.74
N PHE A 34 12.88 -19.79 -4.58
CA PHE A 34 11.49 -19.43 -4.25
C PHE A 34 10.47 -20.47 -4.75
N LYS A 35 10.90 -21.47 -5.51
CA LYS A 35 10.01 -22.51 -6.04
C LYS A 35 9.20 -23.22 -4.94
N PRO A 36 9.75 -23.57 -3.76
CA PRO A 36 8.96 -24.14 -2.66
C PRO A 36 7.80 -23.25 -2.20
N ALA A 37 7.98 -21.93 -2.19
CA ALA A 37 6.91 -20.99 -1.84
C ALA A 37 5.80 -20.96 -2.92
N ALA A 38 6.17 -20.99 -4.20
CA ALA A 38 5.22 -21.06 -5.29
C ALA A 38 4.45 -22.38 -5.32
N ASP A 39 5.14 -23.51 -5.10
CA ASP A 39 4.52 -24.84 -5.04
C ASP A 39 3.53 -24.93 -3.89
N TYR A 40 3.93 -24.46 -2.69
CA TYR A 40 3.01 -24.35 -1.55
C TYR A 40 1.78 -23.50 -1.89
N LEU A 41 1.99 -22.32 -2.45
CA LEU A 41 0.90 -21.40 -2.79
C LEU A 41 -0.03 -22.04 -3.86
N SER A 42 0.53 -22.76 -4.83
CA SER A 42 -0.25 -23.50 -5.84
C SER A 42 -1.20 -24.51 -5.20
N THR A 43 -0.77 -25.25 -4.18
CA THR A 43 -1.65 -26.19 -3.44
C THR A 43 -2.75 -25.48 -2.62
N CYS A 44 -2.63 -24.18 -2.44
CA CYS A 44 -3.53 -23.32 -1.69
C CYS A 44 -4.38 -22.42 -2.58
N ASN A 45 -4.70 -22.81 -3.81
CA ASN A 45 -5.41 -22.02 -4.81
C ASN A 45 -4.71 -20.67 -5.12
N GLY A 46 -3.39 -20.68 -5.17
CA GLY A 46 -2.60 -19.51 -5.55
C GLY A 46 -2.71 -19.22 -7.05
N HIS A 47 -2.65 -17.94 -7.41
CA HIS A 47 -2.74 -17.47 -8.79
C HIS A 47 -1.47 -16.77 -9.24
N ALA A 48 -0.80 -16.05 -8.34
CA ALA A 48 0.47 -15.38 -8.62
C ALA A 48 1.31 -15.23 -7.37
N LEU A 49 2.62 -15.37 -7.51
CA LEU A 49 3.61 -15.04 -6.50
C LEU A 49 4.75 -14.24 -7.16
N LEU A 50 4.91 -12.98 -6.75
CA LEU A 50 6.03 -12.15 -7.13
C LEU A 50 6.85 -11.80 -5.91
N VAL A 51 8.17 -11.87 -6.02
CA VAL A 51 9.10 -11.46 -4.95
C VAL A 51 10.05 -10.42 -5.52
N TYR A 52 10.11 -9.26 -4.85
CA TYR A 52 11.07 -8.21 -5.14
C TYR A 52 12.04 -8.07 -3.96
N ARG A 53 13.32 -7.95 -4.25
CA ARG A 53 14.38 -7.67 -3.29
C ARG A 53 15.20 -6.48 -3.79
N ASP A 54 15.50 -5.52 -2.90
CA ASP A 54 16.24 -4.31 -3.25
C ASP A 54 15.66 -3.58 -4.49
N GLY A 55 14.32 -3.57 -4.62
CA GLY A 55 13.60 -2.98 -5.75
C GLY A 55 13.62 -3.81 -7.04
N GLN A 56 14.32 -4.95 -7.09
CA GLN A 56 14.42 -5.81 -8.26
C GLN A 56 13.48 -7.01 -8.15
N LEU A 57 12.82 -7.36 -9.26
CA LEU A 57 12.04 -8.59 -9.36
C LEU A 57 13.00 -9.79 -9.39
N VAL A 58 12.99 -10.59 -8.30
CA VAL A 58 13.87 -11.77 -8.15
C VAL A 58 13.14 -13.08 -8.42
N PHE A 59 11.81 -13.07 -8.31
CA PHE A 59 10.97 -14.22 -8.62
C PHE A 59 9.59 -13.80 -9.11
N GLU A 60 9.06 -14.52 -10.09
CA GLU A 60 7.72 -14.33 -10.61
C GLU A 60 7.19 -15.67 -11.11
N ASP A 61 6.03 -16.09 -10.62
CA ASP A 61 5.34 -17.30 -11.08
C ASP A 61 3.83 -17.07 -11.09
N TYR A 62 3.16 -17.63 -12.11
CA TYR A 62 1.72 -17.62 -12.28
C TYR A 62 1.20 -19.04 -12.26
N LEU A 63 0.27 -19.31 -11.37
CA LEU A 63 -0.09 -20.63 -10.88
C LEU A 63 -1.51 -20.98 -11.32
N ASN A 64 -1.80 -22.29 -11.39
CA ASN A 64 -3.15 -22.81 -11.61
C ASN A 64 -3.84 -22.21 -12.87
N GLY A 65 -3.07 -22.02 -13.96
CA GLY A 65 -3.57 -21.53 -15.23
C GLY A 65 -3.70 -20.01 -15.35
N HIS A 66 -3.34 -19.26 -14.31
CA HIS A 66 -3.31 -17.80 -14.36
C HIS A 66 -2.08 -17.29 -15.10
N ARG A 67 -2.17 -16.07 -15.65
CA ARG A 67 -1.15 -15.45 -16.48
C ARG A 67 -0.77 -14.07 -15.97
N ARG A 68 0.35 -13.53 -16.45
CA ARG A 68 0.89 -12.22 -16.08
C ARG A 68 -0.14 -11.08 -16.19
N ASP A 69 -0.92 -11.10 -17.25
CA ASP A 69 -1.82 -10.01 -17.62
C ASP A 69 -3.24 -10.21 -17.06
N ASP A 70 -3.48 -11.30 -16.32
CA ASP A 70 -4.77 -11.55 -15.71
C ASP A 70 -4.98 -10.58 -14.53
N PRO A 71 -6.01 -9.72 -14.58
CA PRO A 71 -6.28 -8.81 -13.48
C PRO A 71 -7.00 -9.53 -12.34
N HIS A 72 -6.64 -9.19 -11.12
CA HIS A 72 -7.28 -9.68 -9.91
C HIS A 72 -8.02 -8.56 -9.18
N ARG A 73 -9.17 -8.89 -8.63
CA ARG A 73 -9.86 -8.02 -7.69
C ARG A 73 -9.05 -7.96 -6.40
N LEU A 74 -8.56 -6.78 -6.03
CA LEU A 74 -7.82 -6.61 -4.77
C LEU A 74 -8.72 -6.75 -3.54
N ALA A 75 -10.04 -6.67 -3.70
CA ALA A 75 -10.97 -6.58 -2.59
C ALA A 75 -10.51 -5.51 -1.59
N SER A 76 -10.46 -5.82 -0.29
CA SER A 76 -10.00 -4.87 0.74
C SER A 76 -8.53 -4.43 0.62
N GLY A 77 -7.72 -5.08 -0.20
CA GLY A 77 -6.37 -4.58 -0.55
C GLY A 77 -6.41 -3.17 -1.17
N THR A 78 -7.55 -2.79 -1.76
CA THR A 78 -7.79 -1.42 -2.27
C THR A 78 -7.68 -0.35 -1.19
N LYS A 79 -8.04 -0.66 0.07
CA LYS A 79 -8.03 0.32 1.18
C LYS A 79 -6.67 0.97 1.38
N SER A 80 -5.57 0.25 1.16
CA SER A 80 -4.22 0.79 1.35
C SER A 80 -3.90 2.00 0.45
N PHE A 81 -4.52 2.07 -0.73
CA PHE A 81 -4.43 3.25 -1.59
C PHE A 81 -5.04 4.49 -0.91
N VAL A 82 -6.09 4.30 -0.12
CA VAL A 82 -6.80 5.42 0.53
C VAL A 82 -5.94 6.07 1.61
N GLY A 83 -5.19 5.28 2.40
CA GLY A 83 -4.26 5.81 3.40
C GLY A 83 -3.16 6.65 2.77
N VAL A 84 -2.57 6.16 1.67
CA VAL A 84 -1.56 6.90 0.91
C VAL A 84 -2.15 8.17 0.30
N LEU A 85 -3.36 8.08 -0.28
CA LEU A 85 -4.06 9.24 -0.85
C LEU A 85 -4.37 10.29 0.22
N ALA A 86 -4.73 9.86 1.44
CA ALA A 86 -4.94 10.78 2.57
C ALA A 86 -3.63 11.47 2.99
N ALA A 87 -2.51 10.75 3.04
CA ALA A 87 -1.20 11.35 3.29
C ALA A 87 -0.85 12.42 2.23
N MET A 88 -1.11 12.13 0.95
CA MET A 88 -0.94 13.10 -0.14
C MET A 88 -1.90 14.30 0.00
N ALA A 89 -3.14 14.08 0.41
CA ALA A 89 -4.09 15.17 0.64
C ALA A 89 -3.70 16.06 1.84
N VAL A 90 -3.02 15.52 2.84
CA VAL A 90 -2.42 16.32 3.92
C VAL A 90 -1.26 17.17 3.38
N GLU A 91 -0.39 16.60 2.55
CA GLU A 91 0.72 17.33 1.93
C GLU A 91 0.24 18.46 1.03
N ASP A 92 -0.82 18.21 0.26
CA ASP A 92 -1.49 19.20 -0.59
C ASP A 92 -2.33 20.23 0.22
N ARG A 93 -2.36 20.10 1.55
CA ARG A 93 -3.11 20.99 2.48
C ARG A 93 -4.62 20.99 2.28
N LEU A 94 -5.15 19.94 1.67
CA LEU A 94 -6.59 19.75 1.50
C LEU A 94 -7.26 19.32 2.80
N ILE A 95 -6.56 18.52 3.62
CA ILE A 95 -7.06 17.98 4.88
C ILE A 95 -5.96 18.01 5.96
N LYS A 96 -6.38 17.83 7.22
CA LYS A 96 -5.52 17.44 8.35
C LYS A 96 -6.08 16.16 8.96
N LEU A 97 -5.24 15.19 9.30
CA LEU A 97 -5.72 13.93 9.85
C LEU A 97 -6.54 14.10 11.14
N GLU A 98 -6.22 15.13 11.93
CA GLU A 98 -6.92 15.43 13.18
C GLU A 98 -8.10 16.40 13.02
N GLU A 99 -8.39 16.87 11.80
CA GLU A 99 -9.58 17.72 11.62
C GLU A 99 -10.86 16.91 11.81
N ARG A 100 -11.89 17.59 12.30
CA ARG A 100 -13.21 17.00 12.45
C ARG A 100 -13.87 16.76 11.11
N VAL A 101 -14.36 15.55 10.90
CA VAL A 101 -15.09 15.17 9.68
C VAL A 101 -16.32 16.08 9.48
N ALA A 102 -17.01 16.42 10.56
CA ALA A 102 -18.17 17.30 10.57
C ALA A 102 -17.87 18.75 10.11
N SER A 103 -16.60 19.16 10.05
CA SER A 103 -16.24 20.45 9.45
C SER A 103 -16.50 20.49 7.95
N THR A 104 -16.54 19.34 7.30
CA THR A 104 -16.82 19.18 5.87
C THR A 104 -18.14 18.47 5.60
N LEU A 105 -18.43 17.39 6.35
CA LEU A 105 -19.70 16.68 6.34
C LEU A 105 -20.63 17.34 7.37
N THR A 106 -21.16 18.50 7.04
CA THR A 106 -21.91 19.36 7.98
C THR A 106 -23.17 18.72 8.52
N GLU A 107 -23.73 17.72 7.83
CA GLU A 107 -24.84 16.91 8.30
C GLU A 107 -24.53 16.06 9.55
N TRP A 108 -23.27 16.01 9.98
CA TRP A 108 -22.84 15.33 11.18
C TRP A 108 -22.70 16.27 12.41
N GLN A 109 -22.93 17.58 12.24
CA GLN A 109 -22.75 18.56 13.31
C GLN A 109 -23.75 18.40 14.47
N ASP A 110 -24.95 17.94 14.16
CA ASP A 110 -26.03 17.76 15.14
C ASP A 110 -25.97 16.42 15.91
N ASP A 111 -25.05 15.51 15.52
CA ASP A 111 -24.86 14.24 16.22
C ASP A 111 -23.67 14.33 17.18
N ASP A 112 -23.90 14.12 18.48
CA ASP A 112 -22.92 14.32 19.55
C ASP A 112 -21.66 13.44 19.42
N ARG A 113 -21.76 12.29 18.78
CA ARG A 113 -20.63 11.39 18.49
C ARG A 113 -19.98 11.73 17.15
N LYS A 114 -20.77 11.83 16.08
CA LYS A 114 -20.24 12.07 14.73
C LYS A 114 -19.50 13.39 14.62
N LYS A 115 -19.95 14.44 15.31
CA LYS A 115 -19.25 15.75 15.33
C LYS A 115 -17.83 15.69 15.90
N GLN A 116 -17.52 14.65 16.68
CA GLN A 116 -16.20 14.46 17.29
C GLN A 116 -15.25 13.59 16.48
N ILE A 117 -15.71 12.94 15.43
CA ILE A 117 -14.92 12.03 14.61
C ILE A 117 -13.86 12.80 13.84
N THR A 118 -12.60 12.33 13.88
CA THR A 118 -11.51 12.84 13.06
C THR A 118 -11.33 12.02 11.78
N ILE A 119 -10.66 12.59 10.78
CA ILE A 119 -10.28 11.85 9.55
C ILE A 119 -9.42 10.65 9.90
N ARG A 120 -8.46 10.79 10.83
CA ARG A 120 -7.65 9.67 11.32
C ARG A 120 -8.54 8.53 11.81
N GLN A 121 -9.52 8.82 12.62
CA GLN A 121 -10.41 7.80 13.17
C GLN A 121 -11.27 7.10 12.10
N LEU A 122 -11.67 7.79 11.03
CA LEU A 122 -12.31 7.14 9.88
C LEU A 122 -11.36 6.11 9.25
N LEU A 123 -10.12 6.52 8.95
CA LEU A 123 -9.17 5.71 8.19
C LEU A 123 -8.50 4.60 9.01
N THR A 124 -8.42 4.75 10.33
CA THR A 124 -7.98 3.69 11.25
C THR A 124 -9.14 2.78 11.68
N LEU A 125 -10.36 3.02 11.18
CA LEU A 125 -11.56 2.25 11.51
C LEU A 125 -11.91 2.29 13.02
N THR A 126 -11.59 3.40 13.68
CA THR A 126 -11.87 3.65 15.10
C THR A 126 -12.82 4.83 15.32
N SER A 127 -13.54 5.23 14.27
CA SER A 127 -14.49 6.35 14.32
C SER A 127 -15.72 6.09 15.19
N GLY A 128 -15.99 4.83 15.55
CA GLY A 128 -17.21 4.43 16.25
C GLY A 128 -18.42 4.25 15.32
N ILE A 129 -18.30 4.58 14.01
CA ILE A 129 -19.38 4.29 13.05
C ILE A 129 -19.43 2.80 12.76
N ALA A 130 -20.65 2.28 12.53
CA ALA A 130 -20.82 0.93 12.02
C ALA A 130 -20.05 0.75 10.69
N GLY A 131 -19.25 -0.32 10.59
CA GLY A 131 -18.43 -0.58 9.41
C GLY A 131 -19.23 -0.85 8.13
N GLY A 132 -20.45 -1.35 8.27
CA GLY A 132 -21.31 -1.80 7.16
C GLY A 132 -20.94 -3.20 6.65
N ASP A 133 -21.71 -3.70 5.70
CA ASP A 133 -21.47 -4.99 5.05
C ASP A 133 -20.31 -4.86 4.04
N VAL A 134 -19.33 -5.76 4.14
CA VAL A 134 -18.22 -5.79 3.19
C VAL A 134 -18.63 -6.23 1.78
N GLY A 135 -19.77 -6.88 1.64
CA GLY A 135 -20.37 -7.30 0.36
C GLY A 135 -21.16 -6.20 -0.33
N ASP A 136 -21.71 -5.26 0.44
CA ASP A 136 -22.54 -4.15 -0.03
C ASP A 136 -21.89 -2.80 0.31
N VAL A 137 -21.25 -2.21 -0.69
CA VAL A 137 -20.53 -0.94 -0.53
C VAL A 137 -21.45 0.20 -0.96
N PRO A 138 -21.90 1.06 -0.03
CA PRO A 138 -22.79 2.18 -0.35
C PRO A 138 -22.12 3.23 -1.24
N SER A 139 -22.91 4.07 -1.91
CA SER A 139 -22.39 5.28 -2.54
C SER A 139 -21.78 6.23 -1.49
N TYR A 140 -21.00 7.24 -1.91
CA TYR A 140 -20.45 8.23 -0.99
C TYR A 140 -21.52 8.94 -0.16
N LYS A 141 -22.59 9.39 -0.82
CA LYS A 141 -23.71 10.08 -0.16
C LYS A 141 -24.47 9.14 0.79
N ASP A 142 -24.71 7.91 0.38
CA ASP A 142 -25.41 6.94 1.22
C ASP A 142 -24.58 6.55 2.42
N ALA A 143 -23.26 6.40 2.28
CA ALA A 143 -22.37 6.13 3.40
C ALA A 143 -22.47 7.21 4.47
N VAL A 144 -22.48 8.48 4.08
CA VAL A 144 -22.61 9.61 5.03
C VAL A 144 -23.99 9.63 5.68
N ARG A 145 -25.05 9.41 4.89
CA ARG A 145 -26.43 9.40 5.36
C ARG A 145 -26.74 8.21 6.30
N LEU A 146 -26.19 7.03 5.97
CA LEU A 146 -26.44 5.78 6.71
C LEU A 146 -25.45 5.55 7.87
N ALA A 147 -24.41 6.37 7.99
CA ALA A 147 -23.41 6.24 9.03
C ALA A 147 -24.05 6.34 10.42
N GLU A 148 -24.03 5.24 11.17
CA GLU A 148 -24.55 5.14 12.52
C GLU A 148 -23.38 5.10 13.52
N ALA A 149 -23.29 6.08 14.43
CA ALA A 149 -22.27 6.13 15.48
C ALA A 149 -22.65 5.22 16.65
N LYS A 150 -22.19 3.97 16.64
CA LYS A 150 -22.47 2.94 17.67
C LYS A 150 -21.65 3.11 18.93
N PHE A 151 -20.42 3.63 18.80
CA PHE A 151 -19.47 3.77 19.88
C PHE A 151 -18.86 5.18 19.89
N PRO A 152 -18.33 5.65 21.03
CA PRO A 152 -17.51 6.87 21.06
C PRO A 152 -16.30 6.74 20.13
N PRO A 153 -15.91 7.84 19.45
CA PRO A 153 -14.74 7.84 18.58
C PRO A 153 -13.45 7.49 19.34
N GLY A 154 -12.65 6.57 18.78
CA GLY A 154 -11.39 6.10 19.34
C GLY A 154 -11.48 4.87 20.26
N GLU A 155 -12.67 4.42 20.62
CA GLU A 155 -12.82 3.32 21.59
C GLU A 155 -12.73 1.93 20.95
N LYS A 156 -13.36 1.74 19.78
CA LYS A 156 -13.48 0.41 19.15
C LYS A 156 -13.10 0.43 17.68
N PHE A 157 -12.46 -0.64 17.26
CA PHE A 157 -12.21 -0.94 15.86
C PHE A 157 -13.45 -1.55 15.23
N GLN A 158 -13.94 -0.96 14.12
CA GLN A 158 -15.13 -1.39 13.38
C GLN A 158 -14.79 -1.53 11.90
N TYR A 159 -14.44 -2.75 11.50
CA TYR A 159 -14.06 -3.03 10.12
C TYR A 159 -15.24 -2.97 9.16
N GLY A 160 -15.06 -2.30 8.01
CA GLY A 160 -16.05 -2.27 6.95
C GLY A 160 -15.83 -1.17 5.92
N PRO A 161 -16.71 -1.04 4.91
CA PRO A 161 -16.56 -0.10 3.81
C PRO A 161 -17.01 1.34 4.13
N VAL A 162 -17.98 1.52 5.04
CA VAL A 162 -18.67 2.80 5.26
C VAL A 162 -17.70 3.94 5.60
N PRO A 163 -16.72 3.81 6.53
CA PRO A 163 -15.80 4.89 6.85
C PRO A 163 -14.99 5.38 5.65
N PHE A 164 -14.64 4.49 4.72
CA PHE A 164 -13.89 4.84 3.51
C PHE A 164 -14.72 5.60 2.50
N GLN A 165 -16.00 5.25 2.38
CA GLN A 165 -16.92 5.96 1.49
C GLN A 165 -17.28 7.34 2.08
N CYS A 166 -17.39 7.46 3.41
CA CYS A 166 -17.51 8.77 4.08
C CYS A 166 -16.26 9.63 3.83
N PHE A 167 -15.06 9.06 3.90
CA PHE A 167 -13.84 9.76 3.53
C PHE A 167 -13.85 10.16 2.04
N GLY A 168 -14.36 9.32 1.17
CA GLY A 168 -14.55 9.63 -0.25
C GLY A 168 -15.43 10.86 -0.47
N GLU A 169 -16.56 10.96 0.22
CA GLU A 169 -17.43 12.15 0.15
C GLU A 169 -16.73 13.39 0.72
N LEU A 170 -16.03 13.25 1.85
CA LEU A 170 -15.25 14.35 2.43
C LEU A 170 -14.22 14.87 1.43
N LEU A 171 -13.42 13.98 0.83
CA LEU A 171 -12.39 14.35 -0.14
C LEU A 171 -13.02 14.96 -1.40
N ARG A 172 -14.14 14.42 -1.89
CA ARG A 172 -14.89 14.98 -3.01
C ARG A 172 -15.28 16.46 -2.76
N ARG A 173 -15.81 16.77 -1.55
CA ARG A 173 -16.16 18.14 -1.19
C ARG A 173 -14.94 19.05 -1.06
N LYS A 174 -13.83 18.55 -0.54
CA LYS A 174 -12.56 19.29 -0.46
C LYS A 174 -11.97 19.61 -1.84
N LEU A 175 -12.21 18.78 -2.83
CA LEU A 175 -11.75 18.94 -4.20
C LEU A 175 -12.68 19.80 -5.07
N GLU A 176 -13.92 20.05 -4.64
CA GLU A 176 -14.93 20.79 -5.39
C GLU A 176 -14.46 22.18 -5.86
N PRO A 177 -13.76 22.99 -5.02
CA PRO A 177 -13.28 24.31 -5.46
C PRO A 177 -12.30 24.24 -6.65
N SER A 178 -11.53 23.15 -6.77
CA SER A 178 -10.61 22.93 -7.90
C SER A 178 -11.27 22.23 -9.08
N LYS A 179 -12.56 21.88 -8.99
CA LYS A 179 -13.31 21.09 -9.99
C LYS A 179 -12.67 19.72 -10.28
N GLU A 180 -11.93 19.19 -9.33
CA GLU A 180 -11.29 17.90 -9.42
C GLU A 180 -12.18 16.81 -8.79
N THR A 181 -12.21 15.61 -9.41
CA THR A 181 -12.89 14.45 -8.84
C THR A 181 -11.93 13.62 -7.98
N VAL A 182 -12.45 12.76 -7.10
CA VAL A 182 -11.62 11.84 -6.33
C VAL A 182 -10.82 10.91 -7.24
N GLU A 183 -11.40 10.50 -8.38
CA GLU A 183 -10.70 9.68 -9.37
C GLU A 183 -9.56 10.43 -10.04
N SER A 184 -9.80 11.66 -10.51
CA SER A 184 -8.76 12.47 -11.15
C SER A 184 -7.64 12.81 -10.16
N TYR A 185 -7.98 13.07 -8.90
CA TYR A 185 -7.02 13.31 -7.83
C TYR A 185 -6.16 12.05 -7.57
N LEU A 186 -6.78 10.88 -7.43
CA LEU A 186 -6.09 9.60 -7.30
C LEU A 186 -5.15 9.34 -8.49
N GLN A 187 -5.65 9.57 -9.71
CA GLN A 187 -4.86 9.42 -10.94
C GLN A 187 -3.66 10.37 -10.97
N ARG A 188 -3.88 11.66 -10.68
CA ARG A 188 -2.85 12.70 -10.76
C ARG A 188 -1.79 12.57 -9.67
N ARG A 189 -2.21 12.28 -8.44
CA ARG A 189 -1.30 12.29 -7.29
C ARG A 189 -0.59 10.97 -7.04
N LEU A 190 -1.23 9.84 -7.39
CA LEU A 190 -0.67 8.52 -7.08
C LEU A 190 -0.47 7.65 -8.32
N LEU A 191 -1.54 7.28 -9.02
CA LEU A 191 -1.45 6.23 -10.04
C LEU A 191 -0.58 6.65 -11.24
N GLY A 192 -0.80 7.86 -11.76
CA GLY A 192 -0.04 8.40 -12.90
C GLY A 192 1.45 8.53 -12.62
N PRO A 193 1.87 9.21 -11.54
CA PRO A 193 3.28 9.38 -11.22
C PRO A 193 4.06 8.08 -11.05
N ILE A 194 3.45 7.00 -10.52
CA ILE A 194 4.11 5.69 -10.40
C ILE A 194 3.86 4.78 -11.61
N GLY A 195 3.23 5.29 -12.67
CA GLY A 195 2.94 4.53 -13.89
C GLY A 195 2.01 3.33 -13.66
N LEU A 196 1.17 3.36 -12.60
CA LEU A 196 0.24 2.29 -12.27
C LEU A 196 -1.04 2.43 -13.10
N LYS A 197 -1.43 1.36 -13.77
CA LYS A 197 -2.62 1.31 -14.64
C LYS A 197 -3.58 0.23 -14.13
N PRO A 198 -4.66 0.60 -13.42
CA PRO A 198 -5.69 -0.35 -13.06
C PRO A 198 -6.34 -0.93 -14.32
N SER A 199 -6.54 -2.24 -14.36
CA SER A 199 -7.35 -2.86 -15.42
C SER A 199 -8.81 -2.41 -15.32
N PHE A 200 -9.27 -2.22 -14.08
CA PHE A 200 -10.58 -1.71 -13.76
C PHE A 200 -10.62 -1.17 -12.33
N TRP A 201 -11.45 -0.14 -12.09
CA TRP A 201 -11.79 0.32 -10.74
C TRP A 201 -13.29 0.53 -10.66
N ARG A 202 -13.97 -0.27 -9.82
CA ARG A 202 -15.42 -0.15 -9.65
C ARG A 202 -15.80 1.24 -9.16
N LYS A 203 -16.92 1.74 -9.64
CA LYS A 203 -17.49 3.04 -9.25
C LYS A 203 -18.89 2.86 -8.70
N ASP A 204 -19.35 3.82 -7.92
CA ASP A 204 -20.75 3.95 -7.56
C ASP A 204 -21.59 4.52 -8.72
N ALA A 205 -22.91 4.61 -8.51
CA ALA A 205 -23.85 5.13 -9.52
C ALA A 205 -23.58 6.61 -9.90
N HIS A 206 -22.77 7.32 -9.13
CA HIS A 206 -22.39 8.71 -9.38
C HIS A 206 -21.00 8.85 -10.00
N GLY A 207 -20.36 7.73 -10.39
CA GLY A 207 -19.04 7.72 -11.00
C GLY A 207 -17.87 7.83 -10.01
N ASN A 208 -18.13 7.82 -8.70
CA ASN A 208 -17.07 7.88 -7.70
C ASN A 208 -16.38 6.50 -7.54
N PRO A 209 -15.04 6.46 -7.41
CA PRO A 209 -14.34 5.19 -7.22
C PRO A 209 -14.72 4.52 -5.89
N ASN A 210 -14.98 3.22 -5.94
CA ASN A 210 -15.19 2.41 -4.75
C ASN A 210 -13.87 2.27 -3.99
N LEU A 211 -13.66 3.11 -2.97
CA LEU A 211 -12.41 3.22 -2.23
C LEU A 211 -12.09 1.98 -1.38
N PRO A 212 -13.06 1.30 -0.74
CA PRO A 212 -12.73 0.15 0.12
C PRO A 212 -12.39 -1.13 -0.63
N SER A 213 -12.80 -1.30 -1.91
CA SER A 213 -12.66 -2.63 -2.56
C SER A 213 -12.74 -2.62 -4.10
N GLY A 214 -12.61 -1.46 -4.75
CA GLY A 214 -12.92 -1.30 -6.18
C GLY A 214 -11.80 -1.70 -7.15
N ALA A 215 -10.54 -1.72 -6.73
CA ALA A 215 -9.40 -1.90 -7.62
C ALA A 215 -9.28 -3.34 -8.16
N HIS A 216 -8.98 -3.45 -9.46
CA HIS A 216 -8.60 -4.68 -10.16
C HIS A 216 -7.27 -4.42 -10.85
N LEU A 217 -6.22 -5.13 -10.46
CA LEU A 217 -4.85 -4.96 -10.93
C LEU A 217 -4.24 -6.30 -11.34
N THR A 218 -3.29 -6.26 -12.26
CA THR A 218 -2.34 -7.37 -12.40
C THR A 218 -1.37 -7.38 -11.21
N ALA A 219 -0.68 -8.50 -10.99
CA ALA A 219 0.29 -8.61 -9.90
C ALA A 219 1.44 -7.58 -10.05
N ARG A 220 1.89 -7.34 -11.27
CA ARG A 220 2.93 -6.34 -11.55
C ARG A 220 2.46 -4.91 -11.32
N GLU A 221 1.20 -4.59 -11.62
CA GLU A 221 0.66 -3.26 -11.33
C GLU A 221 0.53 -3.04 -9.81
N TRP A 222 0.11 -4.06 -9.04
CA TRP A 222 0.07 -3.94 -7.59
C TRP A 222 1.47 -3.82 -6.97
N ALA A 223 2.46 -4.49 -7.58
CA ALA A 223 3.86 -4.36 -7.16
C ALA A 223 4.38 -2.92 -7.26
N LYS A 224 3.99 -2.13 -8.27
CA LYS A 224 4.39 -0.71 -8.37
C LYS A 224 3.97 0.08 -7.13
N PHE A 225 2.72 -0.12 -6.67
CA PHE A 225 2.25 0.49 -5.44
C PHE A 225 3.06 0.03 -4.22
N GLY A 226 3.34 -1.28 -4.11
CA GLY A 226 4.18 -1.82 -3.05
C GLY A 226 5.60 -1.26 -3.05
N LEU A 227 6.24 -1.16 -4.23
CA LEU A 227 7.57 -0.58 -4.38
C LEU A 227 7.59 0.92 -4.01
N PHE A 228 6.56 1.67 -4.40
CA PHE A 228 6.41 3.06 -3.99
C PHE A 228 6.36 3.21 -2.46
N VAL A 229 5.58 2.37 -1.79
CA VAL A 229 5.50 2.34 -0.31
C VAL A 229 6.83 1.91 0.30
N LEU A 230 7.46 0.85 -0.23
CA LEU A 230 8.76 0.34 0.21
C LEU A 230 9.85 1.41 0.10
N ASN A 231 9.79 2.22 -0.96
CA ASN A 231 10.69 3.35 -1.21
C ASN A 231 10.25 4.64 -0.47
N LYS A 232 9.44 4.50 0.58
CA LYS A 232 9.05 5.60 1.49
C LYS A 232 8.41 6.80 0.77
N GLY A 233 7.62 6.52 -0.26
CA GLY A 233 6.91 7.54 -1.03
C GLY A 233 7.73 8.20 -2.14
N ALA A 234 8.90 7.65 -2.47
CA ALA A 234 9.70 8.06 -3.61
C ALA A 234 9.50 7.14 -4.82
N TRP A 235 9.52 7.70 -6.01
CA TRP A 235 9.45 6.98 -7.28
C TRP A 235 10.36 7.64 -8.32
N GLU A 236 11.23 6.85 -8.96
CA GLU A 236 12.19 7.33 -9.98
C GLU A 236 12.95 8.60 -9.55
N GLY A 237 13.43 8.60 -8.30
CA GLY A 237 14.19 9.72 -7.71
C GLY A 237 13.37 10.93 -7.28
N LYS A 238 12.03 10.91 -7.44
CA LYS A 238 11.13 11.98 -6.99
C LYS A 238 10.37 11.57 -5.74
N GLN A 239 10.37 12.43 -4.71
CA GLN A 239 9.52 12.27 -3.54
C GLN A 239 8.11 12.73 -3.89
N LEU A 240 7.13 11.81 -3.96
CA LEU A 240 5.74 12.09 -4.32
C LEU A 240 4.87 12.38 -3.09
N VAL A 241 5.25 11.88 -1.94
CA VAL A 241 4.70 12.18 -0.61
C VAL A 241 5.83 12.06 0.41
N SER A 242 5.90 12.97 1.37
CA SER A 242 6.99 12.96 2.37
C SER A 242 6.99 11.66 3.18
N GLU A 243 8.19 11.13 3.48
CA GLU A 243 8.36 9.91 4.29
C GLU A 243 7.60 10.02 5.61
N LYS A 244 7.63 11.21 6.25
CA LYS A 244 6.93 11.47 7.52
C LYS A 244 5.42 11.28 7.39
N LEU A 245 4.81 11.79 6.33
CA LEU A 245 3.35 11.66 6.12
C LEU A 245 2.98 10.22 5.73
N LEU A 246 3.79 9.55 4.91
CA LEU A 246 3.56 8.16 4.59
C LEU A 246 3.67 7.27 5.83
N ALA A 247 4.60 7.57 6.75
CA ALA A 247 4.79 6.82 7.99
C ALA A 247 3.55 6.85 8.92
N GLU A 248 2.68 7.86 8.79
CA GLU A 248 1.38 7.88 9.49
C GLU A 248 0.51 6.67 9.14
N CYS A 249 0.68 6.11 7.95
CA CYS A 249 -0.05 4.91 7.52
C CYS A 249 0.29 3.67 8.35
N PHE A 250 1.44 3.66 9.04
CA PHE A 250 1.98 2.50 9.73
C PHE A 250 1.92 2.64 11.26
N GLN A 251 1.10 3.55 11.76
CA GLN A 251 0.89 3.75 13.19
C GLN A 251 -0.44 3.14 13.61
N GLY A 252 -0.38 2.11 14.48
CA GLY A 252 -1.57 1.53 15.09
C GLY A 252 -2.20 2.47 16.11
N THR A 253 -3.42 2.16 16.52
CA THR A 253 -4.16 2.92 17.53
C THR A 253 -4.24 2.13 18.84
N LYS A 254 -4.61 2.80 19.93
CA LYS A 254 -4.91 2.12 21.20
C LYS A 254 -6.02 1.06 21.03
N ALA A 255 -7.03 1.36 20.23
CA ALA A 255 -8.15 0.45 19.98
C ALA A 255 -7.76 -0.75 19.08
N HIS A 256 -6.77 -0.58 18.22
CA HIS A 256 -6.25 -1.65 17.35
C HIS A 256 -4.77 -1.41 17.00
N PRO A 257 -3.84 -1.97 17.79
CA PRO A 257 -2.40 -1.72 17.58
C PRO A 257 -1.84 -2.25 16.24
N THR A 258 -2.53 -3.20 15.63
CA THR A 258 -2.08 -3.88 14.40
C THR A 258 -2.81 -3.43 13.14
N TYR A 259 -3.44 -2.25 13.17
CA TYR A 259 -4.02 -1.59 12.01
C TYR A 259 -3.76 -0.10 12.05
N GLY A 260 -3.06 0.40 11.03
CA GLY A 260 -2.76 1.82 10.87
C GLY A 260 -3.78 2.55 9.99
N LEU A 261 -3.35 3.61 9.30
CA LEU A 261 -4.18 4.23 8.26
C LEU A 261 -4.23 3.26 7.08
N THR A 262 -5.21 2.35 7.10
CA THR A 262 -5.56 1.43 6.01
C THR A 262 -4.61 0.26 5.73
N PHE A 263 -3.52 0.15 6.48
CA PHE A 263 -2.59 -0.99 6.41
C PHE A 263 -2.73 -1.89 7.64
N TRP A 264 -2.62 -3.18 7.40
CA TRP A 264 -2.37 -4.16 8.46
C TRP A 264 -0.91 -4.10 8.88
N LEU A 265 -0.66 -4.09 10.16
CA LEU A 265 0.68 -4.08 10.75
C LEU A 265 1.02 -5.47 11.28
N ASN A 266 2.30 -5.72 11.51
CA ASN A 266 2.70 -7.02 12.05
C ASN A 266 2.06 -7.27 13.43
N ALA A 267 1.50 -8.47 13.59
CA ALA A 267 0.87 -8.94 14.83
C ALA A 267 1.59 -10.18 15.41
N SER A 268 2.77 -10.55 14.90
CA SER A 268 3.43 -11.80 15.25
C SER A 268 4.95 -11.63 15.34
N ASP A 269 5.56 -12.17 16.39
CA ASP A 269 7.02 -12.19 16.55
C ASP A 269 7.72 -13.16 15.58
N GLU A 270 6.96 -14.03 14.92
CA GLU A 270 7.48 -14.98 13.92
C GLU A 270 7.72 -14.35 12.55
N ARG A 271 7.35 -13.06 12.36
CA ARG A 271 7.49 -12.31 11.11
C ARG A 271 8.38 -11.09 11.33
N PRO A 272 8.96 -10.52 10.26
CA PRO A 272 9.70 -9.26 10.38
C PRO A 272 8.90 -8.19 11.12
N ARG A 273 9.50 -7.54 12.11
CA ARG A 273 8.79 -6.60 13.01
C ARG A 273 8.15 -5.43 12.29
N ASP A 274 8.77 -4.97 11.22
CA ASP A 274 8.35 -3.85 10.40
C ASP A 274 7.50 -4.24 9.18
N LEU A 275 7.03 -5.50 9.15
CA LEU A 275 6.10 -5.95 8.13
C LEU A 275 4.82 -5.14 8.17
N VAL A 276 4.46 -4.53 7.05
CA VAL A 276 3.15 -3.95 6.79
C VAL A 276 2.52 -4.62 5.59
N MET A 277 1.18 -4.69 5.54
CA MET A 277 0.54 -5.33 4.40
C MET A 277 -0.79 -4.69 4.01
N ALA A 278 -1.06 -4.73 2.71
CA ALA A 278 -2.40 -4.60 2.16
C ALA A 278 -3.02 -5.99 2.01
N ALA A 279 -4.26 -6.17 2.50
CA ALA A 279 -4.89 -7.47 2.53
C ALA A 279 -6.34 -7.42 2.03
N GLY A 280 -6.69 -8.35 1.14
CA GLY A 280 -8.03 -8.50 0.59
C GLY A 280 -8.60 -9.90 0.72
N ALA A 281 -9.92 -10.00 0.66
CA ALA A 281 -10.63 -11.27 0.61
C ALA A 281 -10.10 -12.15 -0.54
N GLY A 282 -10.11 -13.47 -0.36
CA GLY A 282 -9.52 -14.40 -1.31
C GLY A 282 -8.01 -14.55 -1.17
N LYS A 283 -7.42 -14.04 -0.08
CA LYS A 283 -5.96 -14.09 0.14
C LYS A 283 -5.15 -13.21 -0.83
N GLN A 284 -5.74 -12.09 -1.29
CA GLN A 284 -4.98 -11.06 -1.98
C GLN A 284 -4.08 -10.37 -0.97
N LYS A 285 -2.77 -10.42 -1.15
CA LYS A 285 -1.79 -9.91 -0.18
C LYS A 285 -0.65 -9.17 -0.87
N LEU A 286 -0.30 -8.04 -0.31
CA LEU A 286 0.90 -7.28 -0.63
C LEU A 286 1.67 -7.11 0.68
N TYR A 287 2.76 -7.84 0.83
CA TYR A 287 3.61 -7.76 2.01
C TYR A 287 4.79 -6.84 1.72
N ILE A 288 5.06 -5.92 2.61
CA ILE A 288 6.13 -4.94 2.50
C ILE A 288 6.97 -5.02 3.77
N VAL A 289 8.27 -5.32 3.64
CA VAL A 289 9.22 -5.47 4.74
C VAL A 289 10.39 -4.51 4.52
N PRO A 290 10.31 -3.27 5.06
CA PRO A 290 11.31 -2.23 4.81
C PRO A 290 12.72 -2.61 5.22
N SER A 291 12.92 -3.22 6.41
CA SER A 291 14.24 -3.64 6.92
C SER A 291 14.95 -4.64 6.01
N GLN A 292 14.19 -5.42 5.25
CA GLN A 292 14.72 -6.39 4.30
C GLN A 292 14.66 -5.92 2.85
N LYS A 293 14.15 -4.70 2.59
CA LYS A 293 13.86 -4.20 1.24
C LYS A 293 13.09 -5.23 0.39
N LEU A 294 12.16 -5.93 1.04
CA LEU A 294 11.41 -7.04 0.49
C LEU A 294 9.97 -6.62 0.20
N LEU A 295 9.50 -6.98 -0.98
CA LEU A 295 8.10 -6.89 -1.38
C LEU A 295 7.63 -8.23 -1.91
N ILE A 296 6.47 -8.70 -1.44
CA ILE A 296 5.84 -9.92 -1.94
C ILE A 296 4.43 -9.58 -2.41
N VAL A 297 4.10 -9.95 -3.63
CA VAL A 297 2.74 -9.91 -4.16
C VAL A 297 2.20 -11.32 -4.24
N GLN A 298 1.06 -11.53 -3.64
CA GLN A 298 0.33 -12.80 -3.67
C GLN A 298 -1.09 -12.56 -4.18
N PHE A 299 -1.49 -13.31 -5.20
CA PHE A 299 -2.88 -13.49 -5.57
C PHE A 299 -3.29 -14.95 -5.37
N ALA A 300 -4.50 -15.14 -4.85
CA ALA A 300 -5.07 -16.47 -4.63
C ALA A 300 -6.60 -16.40 -4.54
N GLU A 301 -7.24 -17.55 -4.44
CA GLU A 301 -8.59 -17.71 -3.92
C GLU A 301 -8.56 -18.21 -2.48
N ALA A 302 -9.72 -18.12 -1.80
CA ALA A 302 -9.83 -18.57 -0.43
C ALA A 302 -9.52 -20.06 -0.32
N SER A 303 -8.59 -20.42 0.55
CA SER A 303 -8.22 -21.80 0.86
C SER A 303 -8.08 -21.98 2.37
N ARG A 304 -8.68 -23.04 2.92
CA ARG A 304 -8.52 -23.42 4.33
C ARG A 304 -7.11 -23.96 4.63
N ARG A 305 -6.37 -24.41 3.61
CA ARG A 305 -5.01 -24.94 3.73
C ARG A 305 -3.97 -23.83 3.85
N PHE A 306 -4.28 -22.62 3.39
CA PHE A 306 -3.34 -21.50 3.37
C PHE A 306 -3.00 -21.02 4.78
N GLN A 307 -1.73 -21.08 5.12
CA GLN A 307 -1.14 -20.52 6.33
C GLN A 307 -0.13 -19.43 5.94
N GLU A 308 -0.41 -18.19 6.33
CA GLU A 308 0.42 -17.03 5.99
C GLU A 308 1.86 -17.18 6.53
N ARG A 309 2.00 -17.77 7.73
CA ARG A 309 3.29 -18.09 8.33
C ARG A 309 4.15 -18.99 7.43
N GLU A 310 3.55 -20.02 6.86
CA GLU A 310 4.28 -20.98 6.02
C GLU A 310 4.76 -20.35 4.71
N LEU A 311 3.91 -19.57 4.04
CA LEU A 311 4.35 -18.84 2.84
C LEU A 311 5.50 -17.88 3.16
N MET A 312 5.37 -17.10 4.24
CA MET A 312 6.40 -16.15 4.65
C MET A 312 7.72 -16.86 4.96
N ARG A 313 7.67 -17.98 5.70
CA ARG A 313 8.85 -18.81 6.01
C ARG A 313 9.55 -19.27 4.72
N LEU A 314 8.79 -19.85 3.78
CA LEU A 314 9.35 -20.34 2.52
C LEU A 314 9.97 -19.24 1.67
N VAL A 315 9.37 -18.04 1.65
CA VAL A 315 9.95 -16.88 0.96
C VAL A 315 11.23 -16.41 1.65
N LEU A 316 11.24 -16.34 2.99
CA LEU A 316 12.43 -15.92 3.74
C LEU A 316 13.56 -16.94 3.61
N ASP A 317 13.25 -18.23 3.62
CA ASP A 317 14.23 -19.31 3.35
C ASP A 317 14.84 -19.14 1.94
N GLY A 318 14.00 -18.80 0.94
CA GLY A 318 14.43 -18.54 -0.43
C GLY A 318 15.36 -17.33 -0.59
N LEU A 319 15.35 -16.41 0.35
CA LEU A 319 16.28 -15.26 0.39
C LEU A 319 17.69 -15.64 0.92
N GLY A 320 17.93 -16.91 1.27
CA GLY A 320 19.18 -17.35 1.91
C GLY A 320 19.14 -17.18 3.43
N GLY A 321 18.00 -17.49 4.04
CA GLY A 321 17.73 -17.36 5.48
C GLY A 321 18.68 -18.15 6.37
N THR A 322 19.81 -17.51 6.69
CA THR A 322 20.63 -17.83 7.85
C THR A 322 21.07 -16.54 8.52
N GLU A 323 20.13 -15.92 9.23
CA GLU A 323 20.50 -15.14 10.42
C GLU A 323 19.26 -15.00 11.29
N THR A 324 19.37 -15.64 12.42
CA THR A 324 18.64 -15.56 13.70
C THR A 324 17.69 -16.69 14.03
N ARG A 325 18.23 -17.88 14.20
CA ARG A 325 17.85 -18.67 15.38
C ARG A 325 18.93 -18.43 16.45
N ALA A 326 18.74 -17.41 17.26
CA ALA A 326 19.34 -17.39 18.58
C ALA A 326 18.66 -18.53 19.37
N SER A 327 19.36 -19.66 19.50
CA SER A 327 18.99 -20.72 20.43
C SER A 327 18.96 -20.09 21.83
N PRO A 328 17.92 -20.32 22.65
CA PRO A 328 18.02 -20.01 24.05
C PRO A 328 19.15 -20.87 24.62
N SER A 329 20.25 -20.25 25.03
CA SER A 329 21.30 -20.88 25.80
C SER A 329 20.68 -21.46 27.05
N GLY A 330 20.62 -22.80 27.09
CA GLY A 330 20.31 -23.54 28.33
C GLY A 330 21.34 -23.18 29.38
N SER A 331 20.91 -22.49 30.43
CA SER A 331 21.61 -22.47 31.71
C SER A 331 21.07 -23.58 32.54
N LYS A 332 22.00 -24.48 32.87
CA LYS A 332 21.84 -25.46 33.95
C LYS A 332 21.65 -24.77 35.29
#